data_30dff7e2879c3a916c13e73ad34cf28c
#
_entry.id   30dff7e2879c3a916c13e73ad34cf28c
#
_cell.length_a   1.000
_cell.length_b   1.000
_cell.length_c   1.000
_cell.angle_alpha   90.00
_cell.angle_beta   90.00
_cell.angle_gamma   90.00
#
_symmetry.space_group_name_H-M   'P 1'
#
loop_
_entity.id
_entity.type
_entity.pdbx_description
1 polymer ?
#
loop_
_entity_poly.entity_id
_entity_poly.type
_entity_poly.pdbx_seq_one_letter_code
_entity_poly.pdbx_strand_id
1 'polypeptide(L)'
;MNYAIVTGTLGGIGRATAELLLSRRWGVVGMDLPEHPDLSGFSEHFTYIPGDLSAAADRERLVALPPRLDALVNVAGIAPRVRADLLEMTEESYDRVMNVNTKGTMFLTQAAARRMLSQPVTDGVRGRIVNVSSCSAYTSSTSRGEYCVSKAGVTMLTMLYADRLASAGITVNEVCPGVIHTGMTATVKEKYDRLIADGLVPMGRWGEPLDVARAICALLDGSLGYTTGQSIAVDGGMHIRRL
;
A
#
# COMPACT_ATOMS: atom_id res chain seq x y z
N MET A 1 -17.56 -13.76 -7.67
CA MET A 1 -16.74 -12.55 -7.84
C MET A 1 -15.95 -12.34 -6.55
N ASN A 2 -14.66 -12.10 -6.64
CA ASN A 2 -13.82 -11.75 -5.48
C ASN A 2 -13.94 -10.26 -5.19
N TYR A 3 -13.78 -9.87 -3.92
CA TYR A 3 -13.87 -8.49 -3.47
C TYR A 3 -12.59 -8.05 -2.77
N ALA A 4 -12.09 -6.88 -3.17
CA ALA A 4 -10.91 -6.25 -2.57
C ALA A 4 -11.27 -4.90 -1.94
N ILE A 5 -10.66 -4.61 -0.79
CA ILE A 5 -10.54 -3.25 -0.27
C ILE A 5 -9.22 -2.69 -0.73
N VAL A 6 -9.24 -1.46 -1.27
CA VAL A 6 -8.04 -0.71 -1.64
C VAL A 6 -8.11 0.67 -0.99
N THR A 7 -7.08 1.07 -0.28
CA THR A 7 -7.00 2.42 0.31
C THR A 7 -6.13 3.35 -0.54
N GLY A 8 -6.41 4.67 -0.51
CA GLY A 8 -5.70 5.63 -1.36
C GLY A 8 -6.06 5.51 -2.84
N THR A 9 -7.34 5.23 -3.15
CA THR A 9 -7.80 4.85 -4.50
C THR A 9 -7.92 5.99 -5.49
N LEU A 10 -7.82 7.24 -5.06
CA LEU A 10 -7.99 8.38 -5.96
C LEU A 10 -6.71 8.81 -6.67
N GLY A 11 -5.56 8.27 -6.28
CA GLY A 11 -4.30 8.66 -6.86
C GLY A 11 -3.27 7.55 -7.01
N GLY A 12 -2.33 7.77 -7.92
CA GLY A 12 -1.12 7.00 -8.07
C GLY A 12 -1.33 5.48 -8.07
N ILE A 13 -0.64 4.81 -7.17
CA ILE A 13 -0.63 3.33 -7.07
C ILE A 13 -2.02 2.78 -6.70
N GLY A 14 -2.76 3.46 -5.81
CA GLY A 14 -4.08 2.99 -5.37
C GLY A 14 -5.08 2.97 -6.52
N ARG A 15 -5.12 4.04 -7.34
CA ARG A 15 -5.97 4.11 -8.52
C ARG A 15 -5.62 3.02 -9.54
N ALA A 16 -4.35 2.92 -9.90
CA ALA A 16 -3.88 1.89 -10.84
C ALA A 16 -4.19 0.46 -10.36
N THR A 17 -4.10 0.22 -9.03
CA THR A 17 -4.45 -1.07 -8.44
C THR A 17 -5.95 -1.35 -8.53
N ALA A 18 -6.79 -0.37 -8.19
CA ALA A 18 -8.24 -0.51 -8.27
C ALA A 18 -8.70 -0.76 -9.71
N GLU A 19 -8.22 0.03 -10.67
CA GLU A 19 -8.53 -0.13 -12.11
C GLU A 19 -8.09 -1.50 -12.63
N LEU A 20 -6.89 -1.98 -12.25
CA LEU A 20 -6.39 -3.29 -12.67
C LEU A 20 -7.19 -4.45 -12.07
N LEU A 21 -7.64 -4.35 -10.80
CA LEU A 21 -8.50 -5.34 -10.17
C LEU A 21 -9.89 -5.38 -10.84
N LEU A 22 -10.48 -4.22 -11.09
CA LEU A 22 -11.76 -4.10 -11.81
C LEU A 22 -11.69 -4.74 -13.21
N SER A 23 -10.61 -4.50 -13.97
CA SER A 23 -10.40 -5.13 -15.28
C SER A 23 -10.28 -6.65 -15.21
N ARG A 24 -9.91 -7.20 -14.05
CA ARG A 24 -9.86 -8.65 -13.76
C ARG A 24 -11.16 -9.18 -13.12
N ARG A 25 -12.24 -8.43 -13.21
CA ARG A 25 -13.59 -8.78 -12.70
C ARG A 25 -13.64 -8.96 -11.17
N TRP A 26 -12.86 -8.18 -10.43
CA TRP A 26 -13.02 -8.04 -8.99
C TRP A 26 -14.04 -6.93 -8.68
N GLY A 27 -14.80 -7.09 -7.60
CA GLY A 27 -15.44 -5.95 -6.95
C GLY A 27 -14.42 -5.21 -6.09
N VAL A 28 -14.39 -3.90 -6.16
CA VAL A 28 -13.43 -3.08 -5.40
C VAL A 28 -14.17 -2.08 -4.53
N VAL A 29 -13.86 -2.09 -3.24
CA VAL A 29 -14.26 -1.03 -2.31
C VAL A 29 -13.06 -0.13 -2.07
N GLY A 30 -13.15 1.11 -2.53
CA GLY A 30 -12.11 2.12 -2.41
C GLY A 30 -12.37 3.08 -1.26
N MET A 31 -11.31 3.51 -0.55
CA MET A 31 -11.37 4.59 0.43
C MET A 31 -10.26 5.62 0.18
N ASP A 32 -10.62 6.88 0.26
CA ASP A 32 -9.72 8.02 0.26
C ASP A 32 -10.37 9.19 1.02
N LEU A 33 -9.65 10.31 1.21
CA LEU A 33 -10.12 11.44 2.02
C LEU A 33 -11.27 12.25 1.40
N PRO A 34 -11.28 12.59 0.07
CA PRO A 34 -12.29 13.46 -0.51
C PRO A 34 -13.71 12.92 -0.38
N GLU A 35 -14.67 13.77 0.02
CA GLU A 35 -16.09 13.41 0.10
C GLU A 35 -16.76 13.27 -1.27
N HIS A 36 -16.36 14.07 -2.23
CA HIS A 36 -16.92 14.14 -3.58
C HIS A 36 -15.84 14.04 -4.66
N PRO A 37 -15.25 12.83 -4.85
CA PRO A 37 -14.20 12.64 -5.83
C PRO A 37 -14.76 12.51 -7.26
N ASP A 38 -13.90 12.77 -8.24
CA ASP A 38 -14.15 12.32 -9.61
C ASP A 38 -13.88 10.81 -9.71
N LEU A 39 -14.96 10.05 -9.92
CA LEU A 39 -14.91 8.58 -10.10
C LEU A 39 -14.95 8.17 -11.57
N SER A 40 -14.82 9.10 -12.49
CA SER A 40 -14.76 8.78 -13.92
C SER A 40 -13.64 7.78 -14.22
N GLY A 41 -13.95 6.79 -15.05
CA GLY A 41 -13.04 5.70 -15.39
C GLY A 41 -13.12 4.45 -14.49
N PHE A 42 -13.82 4.50 -13.36
CA PHE A 42 -14.15 3.29 -12.60
C PHE A 42 -15.41 2.62 -13.15
N SER A 43 -15.47 1.29 -13.11
CA SER A 43 -16.64 0.52 -13.52
C SER A 43 -17.72 0.48 -12.44
N GLU A 44 -18.90 -0.04 -12.76
CA GLU A 44 -20.02 -0.25 -11.82
C GLU A 44 -19.69 -1.17 -10.63
N HIS A 45 -18.61 -1.94 -10.72
CA HIS A 45 -18.13 -2.82 -9.63
C HIS A 45 -17.22 -2.10 -8.64
N PHE A 46 -17.06 -0.78 -8.77
CA PHE A 46 -16.33 0.06 -7.85
C PHE A 46 -17.28 0.76 -6.88
N THR A 47 -17.07 0.58 -5.60
CA THR A 47 -17.76 1.32 -4.54
C THR A 47 -16.76 2.22 -3.83
N TYR A 48 -17.06 3.49 -3.73
CA TYR A 48 -16.21 4.46 -3.02
C TYR A 48 -16.84 4.88 -1.70
N ILE A 49 -16.00 5.03 -0.67
CA ILE A 49 -16.36 5.75 0.55
C ILE A 49 -15.30 6.76 0.93
N PRO A 50 -15.70 7.96 1.33
CA PRO A 50 -14.76 8.88 1.96
C PRO A 50 -14.41 8.39 3.36
N GLY A 51 -13.14 8.57 3.77
CA GLY A 51 -12.72 8.20 5.11
C GLY A 51 -11.24 8.43 5.38
N ASP A 52 -10.92 8.55 6.66
CA ASP A 52 -9.56 8.71 7.16
C ASP A 52 -9.09 7.42 7.85
N LEU A 53 -7.96 6.88 7.40
CA LEU A 53 -7.34 5.70 8.01
C LEU A 53 -6.97 5.89 9.48
N SER A 54 -6.75 7.12 9.93
CA SER A 54 -6.46 7.42 11.34
C SER A 54 -7.71 7.24 12.23
N ALA A 55 -8.92 7.34 11.66
CA ALA A 55 -10.20 7.21 12.36
C ALA A 55 -10.65 5.74 12.46
N ALA A 56 -10.94 5.26 13.67
CA ALA A 56 -11.39 3.89 13.90
C ALA A 56 -12.72 3.58 13.22
N ALA A 57 -13.69 4.50 13.33
CA ALA A 57 -15.02 4.33 12.73
C ALA A 57 -14.97 4.16 11.21
N ASP A 58 -14.08 4.87 10.53
CA ASP A 58 -13.92 4.76 9.07
C ASP A 58 -13.34 3.42 8.66
N ARG A 59 -12.36 2.89 9.43
CA ARG A 59 -11.82 1.55 9.19
C ARG A 59 -12.85 0.45 9.39
N GLU A 60 -13.69 0.56 10.42
CA GLU A 60 -14.77 -0.40 10.68
C GLU A 60 -15.83 -0.35 9.59
N ARG A 61 -16.25 0.86 9.20
CA ARG A 61 -17.19 1.08 8.09
C ARG A 61 -16.68 0.49 6.79
N LEU A 62 -15.41 0.73 6.44
CA LEU A 62 -14.78 0.22 5.23
C LEU A 62 -14.80 -1.32 5.18
N VAL A 63 -14.37 -1.96 6.26
CA VAL A 63 -14.31 -3.43 6.33
C VAL A 63 -15.69 -4.07 6.24
N ALA A 64 -16.76 -3.39 6.67
CA ALA A 64 -18.11 -3.93 6.65
C ALA A 64 -18.77 -3.97 5.25
N LEU A 65 -18.28 -3.17 4.28
CA LEU A 65 -18.97 -2.95 3.00
C LEU A 65 -18.97 -4.15 2.04
N PRO A 66 -17.84 -4.81 1.73
CA PRO A 66 -17.87 -5.87 0.74
C PRO A 66 -18.67 -7.08 1.25
N PRO A 67 -19.45 -7.79 0.41
CA PRO A 67 -20.22 -8.96 0.83
C PRO A 67 -19.30 -10.08 1.35
N ARG A 68 -18.11 -10.20 0.79
CA ARG A 68 -16.99 -11.04 1.23
C ARG A 68 -15.70 -10.23 1.10
N LEU A 69 -14.75 -10.41 1.99
CA LEU A 69 -13.44 -9.76 1.91
C LEU A 69 -12.37 -10.78 1.51
N ASP A 70 -12.02 -10.81 0.23
CA ASP A 70 -11.01 -11.71 -0.32
C ASP A 70 -9.62 -11.09 -0.32
N ALA A 71 -9.55 -9.76 -0.43
CA ALA A 71 -8.28 -9.04 -0.38
C ALA A 71 -8.36 -7.69 0.33
N LEU A 72 -7.26 -7.33 1.01
CA LEU A 72 -7.00 -5.98 1.50
C LEU A 72 -5.70 -5.47 0.87
N VAL A 73 -5.73 -4.29 0.27
CA VAL A 73 -4.54 -3.59 -0.25
C VAL A 73 -4.39 -2.26 0.48
N ASN A 74 -3.40 -2.19 1.36
CA ASN A 74 -3.05 -0.99 2.11
C ASN A 74 -2.09 -0.12 1.28
N VAL A 75 -2.64 0.79 0.48
CA VAL A 75 -1.85 1.72 -0.35
C VAL A 75 -1.75 3.10 0.28
N ALA A 76 -2.82 3.56 0.94
CA ALA A 76 -2.86 4.89 1.53
C ALA A 76 -1.65 5.16 2.44
N GLY A 77 -1.06 6.31 2.25
CA GLY A 77 0.07 6.77 3.04
C GLY A 77 0.42 8.21 2.67
N ILE A 78 1.04 8.90 3.60
CA ILE A 78 1.41 10.30 3.45
C ILE A 78 2.91 10.50 3.67
N ALA A 79 3.46 11.50 3.01
CA ALA A 79 4.77 12.06 3.30
C ALA A 79 4.65 13.21 4.34
N PRO A 80 5.75 13.62 5.00
CA PRO A 80 5.75 14.85 5.78
C PRO A 80 5.37 16.05 4.90
N ARG A 81 4.65 17.02 5.50
CA ARG A 81 4.29 18.28 4.80
C ARG A 81 5.52 19.09 4.46
N VAL A 82 6.46 19.14 5.42
CA VAL A 82 7.76 19.82 5.28
C VAL A 82 8.84 18.74 5.40
N ARG A 83 9.74 18.69 4.43
CA ARG A 83 10.92 17.82 4.50
C ARG A 83 11.99 18.55 5.30
N ALA A 84 12.03 18.33 6.60
CA ALA A 84 13.00 18.91 7.51
C ALA A 84 14.17 17.94 7.75
N ASP A 85 15.32 18.46 8.15
CA ASP A 85 16.39 17.64 8.67
C ASP A 85 15.91 16.83 9.88
N LEU A 86 16.51 15.68 10.11
CA LEU A 86 16.13 14.78 11.20
C LEU A 86 16.17 15.44 12.59
N LEU A 87 17.08 16.39 12.79
CA LEU A 87 17.22 17.15 14.04
C LEU A 87 16.19 18.27 14.19
N GLU A 88 15.52 18.64 13.11
CA GLU A 88 14.50 19.70 13.05
C GLU A 88 13.07 19.14 12.88
N MET A 89 12.93 17.82 12.79
CA MET A 89 11.62 17.16 12.68
C MET A 89 10.80 17.40 13.94
N THR A 90 9.52 17.78 13.77
CA THR A 90 8.62 18.00 14.91
C THR A 90 7.86 16.74 15.29
N GLU A 91 7.48 16.62 16.56
CA GLU A 91 6.64 15.52 17.05
C GLU A 91 5.28 15.50 16.31
N GLU A 92 4.71 16.67 15.99
CA GLU A 92 3.46 16.74 15.22
C GLU A 92 3.60 16.11 13.83
N SER A 93 4.71 16.36 13.13
CA SER A 93 5.00 15.73 11.83
C SER A 93 5.12 14.23 11.97
N TYR A 94 5.87 13.78 12.98
CA TYR A 94 6.04 12.37 13.30
C TYR A 94 4.71 11.69 13.60
N ASP A 95 3.92 12.23 14.52
CA ASP A 95 2.63 11.65 14.92
C ASP A 95 1.66 11.58 13.75
N ARG A 96 1.59 12.62 12.93
CA ARG A 96 0.73 12.64 11.75
C ARG A 96 1.09 11.53 10.77
N VAL A 97 2.37 11.36 10.46
CA VAL A 97 2.84 10.34 9.53
C VAL A 97 2.64 8.93 10.11
N MET A 98 2.98 8.73 11.36
CA MET A 98 2.81 7.44 12.05
C MET A 98 1.34 7.06 12.21
N ASN A 99 0.46 8.01 12.52
CA ASN A 99 -0.97 7.76 12.68
C ASN A 99 -1.61 7.23 11.38
N VAL A 100 -1.23 7.77 10.23
CA VAL A 100 -1.76 7.31 8.94
C VAL A 100 -1.03 6.05 8.47
N ASN A 101 0.30 6.13 8.32
CA ASN A 101 1.04 5.09 7.61
C ASN A 101 1.16 3.78 8.39
N THR A 102 1.38 3.87 9.71
CA THR A 102 1.66 2.69 10.54
C THR A 102 0.44 2.30 11.35
N LYS A 103 -0.09 3.19 12.19
CA LYS A 103 -1.25 2.90 13.04
C LYS A 103 -2.50 2.60 12.21
N GLY A 104 -2.80 3.42 11.19
CA GLY A 104 -3.93 3.21 10.30
C GLY A 104 -3.85 1.86 9.60
N THR A 105 -2.70 1.54 9.00
CA THR A 105 -2.44 0.24 8.36
C THR A 105 -2.57 -0.92 9.34
N MET A 106 -1.99 -0.81 10.54
CA MET A 106 -2.07 -1.85 11.57
C MET A 106 -3.52 -2.19 11.92
N PHE A 107 -4.32 -1.19 12.27
CA PHE A 107 -5.68 -1.43 12.76
C PHE A 107 -6.68 -1.72 11.64
N LEU A 108 -6.47 -1.24 10.41
CA LEU A 108 -7.25 -1.70 9.27
C LEU A 108 -6.94 -3.17 8.96
N THR A 109 -5.67 -3.56 8.97
CA THR A 109 -5.27 -4.96 8.79
C THR A 109 -5.86 -5.85 9.88
N GLN A 110 -5.90 -5.39 11.14
CA GLN A 110 -6.53 -6.11 12.25
C GLN A 110 -8.04 -6.33 12.00
N ALA A 111 -8.76 -5.28 11.62
CA ALA A 111 -10.19 -5.35 11.35
C ALA A 111 -10.49 -6.30 10.17
N ALA A 112 -9.74 -6.15 9.06
CA ALA A 112 -9.86 -7.01 7.90
C ALA A 112 -9.53 -8.48 8.21
N ALA A 113 -8.47 -8.74 8.96
CA ALA A 113 -8.09 -10.09 9.38
C ALA A 113 -9.18 -10.74 10.24
N ARG A 114 -9.77 -10.02 11.21
CA ARG A 114 -10.89 -10.53 12.00
C ARG A 114 -12.07 -10.91 11.12
N ARG A 115 -12.40 -10.08 10.14
CA ARG A 115 -13.47 -10.39 9.19
C ARG A 115 -13.12 -11.59 8.31
N MET A 116 -11.91 -11.66 7.75
CA MET A 116 -11.48 -12.80 6.95
C MET A 116 -11.52 -14.10 7.77
N LEU A 117 -11.13 -14.07 9.05
CA LEU A 117 -11.17 -15.24 9.94
C LEU A 117 -12.60 -15.76 10.18
N SER A 118 -13.62 -14.90 10.13
CA SER A 118 -15.03 -15.31 10.26
C SER A 118 -15.64 -15.87 8.95
N GLN A 119 -14.91 -15.81 7.82
CA GLN A 119 -15.36 -16.30 6.53
C GLN A 119 -14.95 -17.76 6.30
N PRO A 120 -15.68 -18.53 5.48
CA PRO A 120 -15.27 -19.88 5.11
C PRO A 120 -13.99 -19.83 4.27
N VAL A 121 -13.18 -20.88 4.37
CA VAL A 121 -12.04 -21.10 3.48
C VAL A 121 -12.58 -21.54 2.11
N THR A 122 -12.04 -20.98 1.04
CA THR A 122 -12.36 -21.35 -0.33
C THR A 122 -11.05 -21.71 -1.04
N ASP A 123 -10.95 -22.89 -1.58
CA ASP A 123 -9.74 -23.40 -2.27
C ASP A 123 -8.44 -23.24 -1.44
N GLY A 124 -8.54 -23.50 -0.14
CA GLY A 124 -7.41 -23.40 0.79
C GLY A 124 -7.04 -21.97 1.20
N VAL A 125 -7.74 -20.96 0.69
CA VAL A 125 -7.48 -19.55 0.96
C VAL A 125 -8.68 -18.89 1.64
N ARG A 126 -8.42 -18.07 2.64
CA ARG A 126 -9.42 -17.29 3.35
C ARG A 126 -9.34 -15.80 2.96
N GLY A 127 -8.17 -15.32 2.65
CA GLY A 127 -7.94 -13.95 2.20
C GLY A 127 -6.47 -13.66 1.91
N ARG A 128 -6.21 -12.52 1.30
CA ARG A 128 -4.86 -12.03 0.98
C ARG A 128 -4.73 -10.57 1.38
N ILE A 129 -3.61 -10.20 1.98
CA ILE A 129 -3.32 -8.84 2.40
C ILE A 129 -2.02 -8.41 1.74
N VAL A 130 -2.03 -7.25 1.09
CA VAL A 130 -0.84 -6.65 0.50
C VAL A 130 -0.66 -5.24 1.06
N ASN A 131 0.47 -5.00 1.67
CA ASN A 131 0.87 -3.69 2.15
C ASN A 131 1.77 -2.99 1.13
N VAL A 132 1.60 -1.68 0.97
CA VAL A 132 2.54 -0.85 0.20
C VAL A 132 3.48 -0.15 1.16
N SER A 133 4.67 -0.71 1.32
CA SER A 133 5.76 -0.12 2.06
C SER A 133 6.54 0.88 1.18
N SER A 134 7.84 0.83 1.14
CA SER A 134 8.72 1.67 0.32
C SER A 134 10.16 1.16 0.41
N CYS A 135 10.99 1.49 -0.57
CA CYS A 135 12.43 1.41 -0.42
C CYS A 135 12.94 2.19 0.82
N SER A 136 12.19 3.21 1.27
CA SER A 136 12.50 3.98 2.49
C SER A 136 12.40 3.17 3.78
N ALA A 137 11.87 1.95 3.75
CA ALA A 137 11.87 1.06 4.91
C ALA A 137 13.28 0.54 5.26
N TYR A 138 14.18 0.53 4.28
CA TYR A 138 15.56 0.01 4.42
C TYR A 138 16.63 0.94 3.84
N THR A 139 16.25 2.11 3.30
CA THR A 139 17.18 3.16 2.86
C THR A 139 16.98 4.43 3.68
N SER A 140 18.08 5.06 4.05
CA SER A 140 18.06 6.30 4.84
C SER A 140 17.68 7.51 3.99
N SER A 141 16.83 8.37 4.56
CA SER A 141 16.55 9.70 4.04
C SER A 141 16.34 10.66 5.21
N THR A 142 17.41 11.38 5.59
CA THR A 142 17.45 12.24 6.78
C THR A 142 16.45 13.41 6.72
N SER A 143 16.00 13.79 5.52
CA SER A 143 15.00 14.85 5.33
C SER A 143 13.54 14.40 5.40
N ARG A 144 13.29 13.15 5.79
CA ARG A 144 11.95 12.56 5.99
C ARG A 144 12.02 11.33 6.90
N GLY A 145 12.67 11.50 8.04
CA GLY A 145 12.93 10.41 8.99
C GLY A 145 11.66 9.70 9.44
N GLU A 146 10.59 10.44 9.76
CA GLU A 146 9.29 9.90 10.16
C GLU A 146 8.66 9.00 9.09
N TYR A 147 8.84 9.33 7.81
CA TYR A 147 8.37 8.48 6.72
C TYR A 147 9.15 7.17 6.66
N CYS A 148 10.48 7.22 6.80
CA CYS A 148 11.33 6.02 6.83
C CYS A 148 10.93 5.11 7.98
N VAL A 149 10.78 5.65 9.19
CA VAL A 149 10.34 4.90 10.37
C VAL A 149 8.96 4.29 10.14
N SER A 150 8.01 5.06 9.57
CA SER A 150 6.67 4.57 9.31
C SER A 150 6.66 3.39 8.33
N LYS A 151 7.48 3.43 7.28
CA LYS A 151 7.55 2.36 6.28
C LYS A 151 8.30 1.13 6.78
N ALA A 152 9.33 1.30 7.61
CA ALA A 152 9.93 0.20 8.36
C ALA A 152 8.92 -0.47 9.30
N GLY A 153 8.06 0.32 9.95
CA GLY A 153 6.93 -0.18 10.72
C GLY A 153 5.96 -1.03 9.89
N VAL A 154 5.62 -0.61 8.68
CA VAL A 154 4.75 -1.39 7.76
C VAL A 154 5.41 -2.72 7.40
N THR A 155 6.71 -2.75 7.15
CA THR A 155 7.45 -4.01 6.90
C THR A 155 7.36 -4.96 8.10
N MET A 156 7.53 -4.46 9.32
CA MET A 156 7.36 -5.28 10.53
C MET A 156 5.91 -5.76 10.68
N LEU A 157 4.90 -4.91 10.41
CA LEU A 157 3.50 -5.32 10.42
C LEU A 157 3.23 -6.47 9.44
N THR A 158 3.83 -6.42 8.25
CA THR A 158 3.72 -7.49 7.24
C THR A 158 4.20 -8.82 7.81
N MET A 159 5.37 -8.85 8.44
CA MET A 159 5.91 -10.07 9.06
C MET A 159 5.04 -10.59 10.20
N LEU A 160 4.61 -9.70 11.12
CA LEU A 160 3.79 -10.07 12.27
C LEU A 160 2.44 -10.67 11.86
N TYR A 161 1.76 -10.06 10.90
CA TYR A 161 0.49 -10.57 10.41
C TYR A 161 0.67 -11.82 9.54
N ALA A 162 1.74 -11.93 8.76
CA ALA A 162 2.05 -13.13 8.00
C ALA A 162 2.23 -14.33 8.92
N ASP A 163 3.06 -14.22 9.96
CA ASP A 163 3.28 -15.27 10.97
C ASP A 163 1.97 -15.65 11.66
N ARG A 164 1.21 -14.67 12.14
CA ARG A 164 -0.03 -14.88 12.90
C ARG A 164 -1.15 -15.52 12.07
N LEU A 165 -1.23 -15.25 10.76
CA LEU A 165 -2.39 -15.58 9.95
C LEU A 165 -2.16 -16.72 8.94
N ALA A 166 -0.93 -17.14 8.71
CA ALA A 166 -0.58 -18.18 7.72
C ALA A 166 -1.36 -19.48 7.93
N SER A 167 -1.40 -20.00 9.15
CA SER A 167 -2.12 -21.23 9.48
C SER A 167 -3.64 -21.14 9.31
N ALA A 168 -4.18 -19.93 9.25
CA ALA A 168 -5.59 -19.67 9.01
C ALA A 168 -5.93 -19.50 7.51
N GLY A 169 -4.97 -19.69 6.60
CA GLY A 169 -5.17 -19.54 5.16
C GLY A 169 -5.25 -18.07 4.70
N ILE A 170 -4.60 -17.16 5.42
CA ILE A 170 -4.49 -15.75 5.03
C ILE A 170 -3.01 -15.44 4.79
N THR A 171 -2.67 -15.00 3.58
CA THR A 171 -1.31 -14.54 3.27
C THR A 171 -1.19 -13.04 3.46
N VAL A 172 -0.03 -12.59 3.94
CA VAL A 172 0.28 -11.16 4.11
C VAL A 172 1.65 -10.90 3.52
N ASN A 173 1.72 -10.06 2.51
CA ASN A 173 2.96 -9.69 1.85
C ASN A 173 3.02 -8.17 1.66
N GLU A 174 4.16 -7.66 1.22
CA GLU A 174 4.26 -6.25 0.86
C GLU A 174 4.99 -6.06 -0.47
N VAL A 175 4.70 -4.91 -1.09
CA VAL A 175 5.52 -4.36 -2.16
C VAL A 175 6.26 -3.14 -1.64
N CYS A 176 7.52 -2.98 -2.07
CA CYS A 176 8.41 -1.88 -1.71
C CYS A 176 8.73 -1.06 -2.97
N PRO A 177 7.88 -0.05 -3.31
CA PRO A 177 8.15 0.80 -4.46
C PRO A 177 9.42 1.65 -4.28
N GLY A 178 10.15 1.86 -5.38
CA GLY A 178 11.22 2.83 -5.47
C GLY A 178 10.69 4.23 -5.81
N VAL A 179 11.27 4.83 -6.85
CA VAL A 179 10.86 6.16 -7.35
C VAL A 179 9.75 5.96 -8.38
N ILE A 180 8.50 6.22 -7.97
CA ILE A 180 7.30 6.05 -8.80
C ILE A 180 6.72 7.42 -9.16
N HIS A 181 6.30 7.58 -10.40
CA HIS A 181 5.66 8.78 -10.92
C HIS A 181 4.24 8.94 -10.37
N THR A 182 4.08 9.73 -9.31
CA THR A 182 2.80 9.97 -8.61
C THR A 182 2.72 11.43 -8.16
N GLY A 183 1.54 11.88 -7.72
CA GLY A 183 1.38 13.20 -7.11
C GLY A 183 2.31 13.43 -5.91
N MET A 184 2.63 12.41 -5.13
CA MET A 184 3.55 12.50 -3.98
C MET A 184 4.99 12.83 -4.38
N THR A 185 5.41 12.46 -5.59
CA THR A 185 6.77 12.68 -6.11
C THR A 185 6.90 13.88 -7.03
N ALA A 186 5.78 14.54 -7.37
CA ALA A 186 5.76 15.68 -8.31
C ALA A 186 6.71 16.82 -7.89
N THR A 187 6.75 17.15 -6.60
CA THR A 187 7.60 18.23 -6.06
C THR A 187 9.09 17.95 -6.10
N VAL A 188 9.49 16.71 -6.33
CA VAL A 188 10.89 16.28 -6.35
C VAL A 188 11.30 15.69 -7.71
N LYS A 189 10.47 15.90 -8.73
CA LYS A 189 10.65 15.32 -10.05
C LYS A 189 12.01 15.64 -10.64
N GLU A 190 12.40 16.90 -10.73
CA GLU A 190 13.68 17.33 -11.32
C GLU A 190 14.90 16.71 -10.60
N LYS A 191 14.82 16.57 -9.27
CA LYS A 191 15.86 15.93 -8.49
C LYS A 191 16.04 14.48 -8.94
N TYR A 192 14.94 13.73 -9.05
CA TYR A 192 15.00 12.31 -9.41
C TYR A 192 15.27 12.09 -10.89
N ASP A 193 14.85 13.00 -11.77
CA ASP A 193 15.25 12.95 -13.20
C ASP A 193 16.79 12.90 -13.34
N ARG A 194 17.49 13.78 -12.60
CA ARG A 194 18.97 13.82 -12.57
C ARG A 194 19.56 12.54 -11.98
N LEU A 195 19.07 12.14 -10.79
CA LEU A 195 19.58 10.94 -10.13
C LEU A 195 19.36 9.65 -10.93
N ILE A 196 18.24 9.55 -11.66
CA ILE A 196 17.98 8.42 -12.57
C ILE A 196 18.94 8.47 -13.76
N ALA A 197 19.17 9.63 -14.34
CA ALA A 197 20.16 9.81 -15.41
C ALA A 197 21.58 9.44 -14.94
N ASP A 198 21.90 9.74 -13.67
CA ASP A 198 23.19 9.40 -13.03
C ASP A 198 23.23 7.93 -12.57
N GLY A 199 22.23 7.13 -12.90
CA GLY A 199 22.19 5.69 -12.64
C GLY A 199 21.69 5.25 -11.28
N LEU A 200 20.96 6.08 -10.52
CA LEU A 200 20.32 5.67 -9.25
C LEU A 200 19.43 4.44 -9.44
N VAL A 201 18.69 4.39 -10.54
CA VAL A 201 17.80 3.29 -10.90
C VAL A 201 18.41 2.50 -12.05
N PRO A 202 18.84 1.24 -11.88
CA PRO A 202 19.44 0.42 -12.93
C PRO A 202 18.60 0.31 -14.21
N MET A 203 17.27 0.26 -14.10
CA MET A 203 16.37 0.23 -15.25
C MET A 203 16.29 1.57 -16.02
N GLY A 204 16.94 2.64 -15.55
CA GLY A 204 17.09 3.94 -16.22
C GLY A 204 15.79 4.72 -16.41
N ARG A 205 14.74 4.42 -15.66
CA ARG A 205 13.44 5.10 -15.76
C ARG A 205 12.75 5.23 -14.41
N TRP A 206 11.81 6.15 -14.36
CA TRP A 206 10.79 6.14 -13.32
C TRP A 206 9.99 4.85 -13.35
N GLY A 207 9.57 4.37 -12.19
CA GLY A 207 8.47 3.41 -12.11
C GLY A 207 7.14 4.12 -12.33
N GLU A 208 6.21 3.40 -12.94
CA GLU A 208 4.83 3.87 -13.10
C GLU A 208 3.91 3.21 -12.06
N PRO A 209 2.80 3.85 -11.67
CA PRO A 209 1.81 3.25 -10.77
C PRO A 209 1.39 1.84 -11.18
N LEU A 210 1.28 1.61 -12.48
CA LEU A 210 0.93 0.29 -13.04
C LEU A 210 2.01 -0.78 -12.80
N ASP A 211 3.30 -0.41 -12.73
CA ASP A 211 4.36 -1.37 -12.38
C ASP A 211 4.12 -1.95 -10.99
N VAL A 212 3.74 -1.09 -10.04
CA VAL A 212 3.43 -1.51 -8.66
C VAL A 212 2.11 -2.27 -8.58
N ALA A 213 1.06 -1.80 -9.29
CA ALA A 213 -0.24 -2.46 -9.32
C ALA A 213 -0.15 -3.90 -9.87
N ARG A 214 0.69 -4.15 -10.87
CA ARG A 214 0.94 -5.50 -11.41
C ARG A 214 1.56 -6.43 -10.35
N ALA A 215 2.52 -5.95 -9.58
CA ALA A 215 3.13 -6.73 -8.50
C ALA A 215 2.10 -7.03 -7.38
N ILE A 216 1.28 -6.05 -7.00
CA ILE A 216 0.18 -6.24 -6.04
C ILE A 216 -0.79 -7.32 -6.57
N CYS A 217 -1.23 -7.21 -7.81
CA CYS A 217 -2.16 -8.17 -8.39
C CYS A 217 -1.58 -9.60 -8.49
N ALA A 218 -0.29 -9.76 -8.73
CA ALA A 218 0.37 -11.08 -8.73
C ALA A 218 0.38 -11.73 -7.32
N LEU A 219 0.41 -10.93 -6.26
CA LEU A 219 0.25 -11.40 -4.89
C LEU A 219 -1.21 -11.77 -4.55
N LEU A 220 -2.18 -11.26 -5.31
CA LEU A 220 -3.60 -11.45 -5.06
C LEU A 220 -4.25 -12.54 -5.93
N ASP A 221 -3.72 -12.84 -7.12
CA ASP A 221 -4.37 -13.73 -8.11
C ASP A 221 -4.15 -15.23 -7.86
N GLY A 222 -3.36 -15.57 -6.85
CA GLY A 222 -3.07 -16.97 -6.49
C GLY A 222 -1.82 -17.55 -7.10
N SER A 223 -1.18 -16.86 -8.05
CA SER A 223 0.07 -17.30 -8.69
C SER A 223 1.21 -17.52 -7.68
N LEU A 224 1.17 -16.80 -6.56
CA LEU A 224 2.14 -16.90 -5.47
C LEU A 224 1.48 -17.48 -4.19
N GLY A 225 0.72 -18.57 -4.35
CA GLY A 225 -0.11 -19.14 -3.26
C GLY A 225 0.68 -19.68 -2.05
N TYR A 226 1.96 -20.02 -2.21
CA TYR A 226 2.83 -20.47 -1.11
C TYR A 226 3.82 -19.38 -0.66
N THR A 227 3.35 -18.11 -0.66
CA THR A 227 4.17 -16.94 -0.38
C THR A 227 3.49 -16.06 0.67
N THR A 228 4.14 -15.89 1.82
CA THR A 228 3.69 -14.98 2.89
C THR A 228 4.90 -14.38 3.61
N GLY A 229 4.77 -13.18 4.18
CA GLY A 229 5.84 -12.48 4.87
C GLY A 229 6.91 -11.88 3.94
N GLN A 230 6.66 -11.80 2.63
CA GLN A 230 7.66 -11.34 1.68
C GLN A 230 7.56 -9.84 1.40
N SER A 231 8.73 -9.23 1.24
CA SER A 231 8.92 -7.86 0.74
C SER A 231 9.41 -7.92 -0.70
N ILE A 232 8.58 -7.46 -1.64
CA ILE A 232 8.92 -7.47 -3.07
C ILE A 232 9.31 -6.06 -3.49
N ALA A 233 10.59 -5.86 -3.84
CA ALA A 233 11.07 -4.60 -4.37
C ALA A 233 10.48 -4.36 -5.78
N VAL A 234 9.84 -3.20 -5.96
CA VAL A 234 9.32 -2.71 -7.26
C VAL A 234 9.96 -1.35 -7.50
N ASP A 235 11.26 -1.35 -7.74
CA ASP A 235 12.12 -0.16 -7.67
C ASP A 235 13.12 -0.03 -8.83
N GLY A 236 12.97 -0.84 -9.87
CA GLY A 236 13.86 -0.81 -11.01
C GLY A 236 15.31 -1.21 -10.70
N GLY A 237 15.52 -1.92 -9.59
CA GLY A 237 16.84 -2.36 -9.14
C GLY A 237 17.56 -1.35 -8.22
N MET A 238 16.88 -0.30 -7.76
CA MET A 238 17.48 0.74 -6.89
C MET A 238 18.05 0.17 -5.58
N HIS A 239 17.49 -0.94 -5.08
CA HIS A 239 17.96 -1.61 -3.86
C HIS A 239 19.28 -2.38 -4.05
N ILE A 240 19.72 -2.64 -5.27
CA ILE A 240 20.92 -3.43 -5.55
C ILE A 240 22.15 -2.64 -5.12
N ARG A 241 22.93 -3.21 -4.19
CA ARG A 241 24.22 -2.63 -3.83
C ARG A 241 25.18 -2.83 -4.99
N ARG A 242 25.78 -1.75 -5.47
CA ARG A 242 26.73 -1.76 -6.59
C ARG A 242 28.10 -1.27 -6.10
N LEU A 243 29.14 -1.85 -6.69
CA LEU A 243 30.55 -1.45 -6.48
C LEU A 243 30.87 -0.17 -7.24
#